data_24ff7c7b0dd5528c9a1a61e9b6b9a70f
#
_entry.id   24ff7c7b0dd5528c9a1a61e9b6b9a70f
#
_cell.length_a   1.000
_cell.length_b   1.000
_cell.length_c   1.000
_cell.angle_alpha   90.00
_cell.angle_beta   90.00
_cell.angle_gamma   90.00
#
_symmetry.space_group_name_H-M   'P 1'
#
loop_
_entity.id
_entity.type
_entity.pdbx_description
1 polymer ?
#
loop_
_entity_poly.entity_id
_entity_poly.type
_entity_poly.pdbx_seq_one_letter_code
_entity_poly.pdbx_strand_id
1 'polypeptide(L)'
;MSDTEGNRAYGKKSFKRSKSHFADRVTADGRDGWPVEAGRYRLVVSRACPWASRAVISRRLLGLEDALSMAIADPIQDDRSWRFTLDPGGRDPVLGIRYLGEAYEAREPGAPGGVSVPALVDVPTGRLVTNDYQRLTLDLATEWTALHREGAPDLYPADLRDEIDEVMAEVYEDVNNGVYRAGFATGQKEYAAACEGVFRRLELLSERLAGRRYLVGDTITEADVRLFTTLVRFDAVYHGHFKCNRWKLTEGPVLWAYSRDLFQTAGFGDTVDFDHIKRHYYQVHTGINPTGIVPLGPDLSGWLTSHGREELGGRPFGDGSPPGPVREGEDVPGTGRPRPSAGSLRMCR
;
A
#
# COMPACT_ATOMS: atom_id res chain seq x y z
N MET A 1 -22.82 8.19 -11.94
CA MET A 1 -21.37 8.06 -12.26
C MET A 1 -20.63 8.33 -10.97
N SER A 2 -20.06 7.29 -10.39
CA SER A 2 -19.42 7.38 -9.08
C SER A 2 -18.16 8.23 -9.12
N ASP A 3 -18.02 9.06 -8.11
CA ASP A 3 -16.80 9.81 -7.82
C ASP A 3 -15.75 8.90 -7.14
N THR A 4 -15.27 7.89 -7.86
CA THR A 4 -14.05 7.18 -7.46
C THR A 4 -12.88 8.17 -7.49
N GLU A 5 -11.81 7.94 -6.73
CA GLU A 5 -10.62 8.84 -6.71
C GLU A 5 -10.16 9.24 -8.13
N GLY A 6 -10.27 8.31 -9.08
CA GLY A 6 -9.99 8.54 -10.49
C GLY A 6 -10.98 9.51 -11.16
N ASN A 7 -12.26 9.38 -10.90
CA ASN A 7 -13.28 10.24 -11.52
C ASN A 7 -13.27 11.68 -10.99
N ARG A 8 -12.87 11.91 -9.73
CA ARG A 8 -12.70 13.28 -9.18
C ARG A 8 -11.54 14.04 -9.80
N ALA A 9 -10.58 13.35 -10.36
CA ALA A 9 -9.42 13.96 -11.04
C ALA A 9 -9.74 14.40 -12.48
N TYR A 10 -10.80 13.83 -13.10
CA TYR A 10 -11.18 14.20 -14.45
C TYR A 10 -11.74 15.63 -14.51
N GLY A 11 -11.23 16.41 -15.44
CA GLY A 11 -11.63 17.80 -15.65
C GLY A 11 -10.76 18.85 -14.95
N LYS A 12 -9.81 18.45 -14.11
CA LYS A 12 -8.76 19.34 -13.58
C LYS A 12 -7.46 19.13 -14.34
N LYS A 13 -6.77 20.21 -14.72
CA LYS A 13 -5.48 20.12 -15.44
C LYS A 13 -4.42 19.38 -14.65
N SER A 14 -4.50 19.39 -13.31
CA SER A 14 -3.58 18.67 -12.42
C SER A 14 -4.33 17.90 -11.36
N PHE A 15 -3.87 16.68 -11.07
CA PHE A 15 -4.35 15.87 -9.95
C PHE A 15 -3.88 16.46 -8.62
N LYS A 16 -4.81 16.60 -7.65
CA LYS A 16 -4.51 16.94 -6.26
C LYS A 16 -5.21 15.94 -5.36
N ARG A 17 -4.44 15.25 -4.52
CA ARG A 17 -5.00 14.35 -3.52
C ARG A 17 -5.64 15.15 -2.39
N SER A 18 -6.84 14.77 -2.01
CA SER A 18 -7.51 15.34 -0.84
C SER A 18 -6.82 14.89 0.46
N LYS A 19 -6.81 15.75 1.46
CA LYS A 19 -6.41 15.35 2.81
C LYS A 19 -7.45 14.37 3.39
N SER A 20 -7.00 13.46 4.25
CA SER A 20 -7.89 12.60 5.02
C SER A 20 -8.80 13.46 5.92
N HIS A 21 -10.10 13.20 5.89
CA HIS A 21 -11.06 13.91 6.74
C HIS A 21 -11.03 13.33 8.16
N PHE A 22 -10.91 12.01 8.27
CA PHE A 22 -10.83 11.30 9.54
C PHE A 22 -9.36 11.02 9.85
N ALA A 23 -8.79 11.76 10.79
CA ALA A 23 -7.37 11.71 11.15
C ALA A 23 -7.13 11.41 12.65
N ASP A 24 -8.13 10.86 13.34
CA ASP A 24 -7.97 10.39 14.72
C ASP A 24 -6.91 9.30 14.78
N ARG A 25 -6.21 9.22 15.88
CA ARG A 25 -5.11 8.27 16.06
C ARG A 25 -5.49 7.19 17.07
N VAL A 26 -5.01 5.98 16.86
CA VAL A 26 -5.02 4.93 17.87
C VAL A 26 -3.68 4.95 18.59
N THR A 27 -3.67 5.36 19.83
CA THR A 27 -2.45 5.65 20.59
C THR A 27 -2.36 4.83 21.87
N ALA A 28 -1.14 4.58 22.34
CA ALA A 28 -0.89 3.78 23.55
C ALA A 28 -1.60 4.35 24.79
N ASP A 29 -1.66 5.68 24.90
CA ASP A 29 -2.31 6.39 26.00
C ASP A 29 -3.79 6.73 25.77
N GLY A 30 -4.31 6.44 24.56
CA GLY A 30 -5.69 6.71 24.19
C GLY A 30 -6.08 8.20 24.13
N ARG A 31 -5.10 9.10 23.96
CA ARG A 31 -5.31 10.58 24.02
C ARG A 31 -6.33 11.11 23.02
N ASP A 32 -6.51 10.42 21.88
CA ASP A 32 -7.52 10.79 20.87
C ASP A 32 -8.85 10.01 21.05
N GLY A 33 -9.04 9.37 22.20
CA GLY A 33 -10.22 8.56 22.51
C GLY A 33 -10.18 7.12 21.96
N TRP A 34 -9.09 6.74 21.30
CA TRP A 34 -8.90 5.41 20.68
C TRP A 34 -7.63 4.76 21.24
N PRO A 35 -7.72 4.00 22.37
CA PRO A 35 -6.53 3.31 22.92
C PRO A 35 -6.12 2.12 22.06
N VAL A 36 -4.83 1.79 22.08
CA VAL A 36 -4.31 0.54 21.52
C VAL A 36 -4.86 -0.62 22.32
N GLU A 37 -5.61 -1.50 21.66
CA GLU A 37 -6.25 -2.67 22.29
C GLU A 37 -6.29 -3.81 21.28
N ALA A 38 -5.75 -4.97 21.65
CA ALA A 38 -5.71 -6.14 20.79
C ALA A 38 -7.13 -6.64 20.44
N GLY A 39 -7.38 -6.90 19.17
CA GLY A 39 -8.66 -7.40 18.65
C GLY A 39 -9.77 -6.35 18.51
N ARG A 40 -9.55 -5.13 18.98
CA ARG A 40 -10.55 -4.05 18.94
C ARG A 40 -10.78 -3.47 17.55
N TYR A 41 -9.74 -3.43 16.73
CA TYR A 41 -9.79 -2.73 15.45
C TYR A 41 -9.70 -3.69 14.27
N ARG A 42 -10.33 -3.26 13.16
CA ARG A 42 -10.24 -3.93 11.88
C ARG A 42 -9.64 -3.02 10.83
N LEU A 43 -8.53 -3.45 10.24
CA LEU A 43 -7.88 -2.75 9.13
C LEU A 43 -8.56 -3.15 7.82
N VAL A 44 -9.26 -2.22 7.19
CA VAL A 44 -9.87 -2.43 5.88
C VAL A 44 -8.93 -1.96 4.77
N VAL A 45 -8.64 -2.85 3.83
CA VAL A 45 -7.68 -2.62 2.75
C VAL A 45 -8.21 -3.09 1.40
N SER A 46 -7.62 -2.58 0.32
CA SER A 46 -7.63 -3.23 -0.99
C SER A 46 -6.18 -3.58 -1.36
N ARG A 47 -5.94 -4.80 -1.81
CA ARG A 47 -4.59 -5.22 -2.27
C ARG A 47 -4.13 -4.44 -3.49
N ALA A 48 -5.06 -3.84 -4.23
CA ALA A 48 -4.74 -2.95 -5.34
C ALA A 48 -4.13 -1.61 -4.89
N CYS A 49 -4.58 -1.09 -3.73
CA CYS A 49 -4.22 0.26 -3.26
C CYS A 49 -2.79 0.32 -2.70
N PRO A 50 -1.89 1.17 -3.25
CA PRO A 50 -0.51 1.29 -2.73
C PRO A 50 -0.48 1.89 -1.32
N TRP A 51 -1.42 2.76 -0.98
CA TRP A 51 -1.52 3.37 0.33
C TRP A 51 -1.91 2.34 1.40
N ALA A 52 -2.86 1.47 1.09
CA ALA A 52 -3.26 0.36 1.96
C ALA A 52 -2.15 -0.70 2.08
N SER A 53 -1.39 -0.96 1.01
CA SER A 53 -0.28 -1.92 1.03
C SER A 53 0.79 -1.57 2.07
N ARG A 54 1.02 -0.27 2.35
CA ARG A 54 1.94 0.16 3.43
C ARG A 54 1.50 -0.42 4.78
N ALA A 55 0.22 -0.24 5.12
CA ALA A 55 -0.33 -0.75 6.39
C ALA A 55 -0.32 -2.28 6.45
N VAL A 56 -0.55 -2.96 5.32
CA VAL A 56 -0.46 -4.43 5.24
C VAL A 56 0.96 -4.91 5.50
N ILE A 57 1.97 -4.29 4.87
CA ILE A 57 3.38 -4.62 5.05
C ILE A 57 3.80 -4.34 6.50
N SER A 58 3.50 -3.14 7.05
CA SER A 58 3.86 -2.78 8.42
C SER A 58 3.21 -3.72 9.43
N ARG A 59 1.90 -4.02 9.28
CA ARG A 59 1.18 -5.00 10.11
C ARG A 59 1.88 -6.36 10.11
N ARG A 60 2.34 -6.80 8.94
CA ARG A 60 3.01 -8.09 8.73
C ARG A 60 4.42 -8.12 9.34
N LEU A 61 5.23 -7.07 9.10
CA LEU A 61 6.58 -6.97 9.64
C LEU A 61 6.59 -6.89 11.17
N LEU A 62 5.65 -6.14 11.73
CA LEU A 62 5.50 -5.91 13.17
C LEU A 62 4.79 -7.08 13.89
N GLY A 63 4.21 -8.05 13.14
CA GLY A 63 3.53 -9.23 13.70
C GLY A 63 2.22 -8.88 14.39
N LEU A 64 1.50 -7.90 13.87
CA LEU A 64 0.24 -7.41 14.46
C LEU A 64 -0.99 -8.23 14.02
N GLU A 65 -0.81 -9.39 13.39
CA GLU A 65 -1.91 -10.17 12.82
C GLU A 65 -2.93 -10.63 13.86
N ASP A 66 -2.49 -10.97 15.06
CA ASP A 66 -3.37 -11.38 16.14
C ASP A 66 -4.04 -10.18 16.86
N ALA A 67 -3.40 -9.03 16.82
CA ALA A 67 -3.89 -7.81 17.49
C ALA A 67 -4.78 -6.93 16.60
N LEU A 68 -4.54 -6.92 15.29
CA LEU A 68 -5.23 -6.09 14.30
C LEU A 68 -5.75 -6.96 13.16
N SER A 69 -7.02 -7.34 13.21
CA SER A 69 -7.67 -8.10 12.15
C SER A 69 -7.77 -7.30 10.85
N MET A 70 -7.82 -7.98 9.69
CA MET A 70 -7.82 -7.32 8.39
C MET A 70 -8.97 -7.80 7.50
N ALA A 71 -9.62 -6.83 6.82
CA ALA A 71 -10.61 -7.06 5.77
C ALA A 71 -10.03 -6.67 4.41
N ILE A 72 -10.28 -7.51 3.40
CA ILE A 72 -9.84 -7.24 2.02
C ILE A 72 -11.07 -6.93 1.16
N ALA A 73 -11.18 -5.68 0.74
CA ALA A 73 -12.22 -5.26 -0.21
C ALA A 73 -11.94 -5.80 -1.62
N ASP A 74 -13.01 -5.99 -2.38
CA ASP A 74 -12.97 -6.31 -3.80
C ASP A 74 -12.10 -5.27 -4.54
N PRO A 75 -11.23 -5.67 -5.47
CA PRO A 75 -10.45 -4.71 -6.26
C PRO A 75 -11.33 -3.79 -7.10
N ILE A 76 -12.55 -4.19 -7.41
CA ILE A 76 -13.51 -3.39 -8.19
C ILE A 76 -14.53 -2.76 -7.23
N GLN A 77 -14.35 -1.49 -6.91
CA GLN A 77 -15.34 -0.72 -6.19
C GLN A 77 -16.48 -0.28 -7.12
N ASP A 78 -17.66 -0.06 -6.55
CA ASP A 78 -18.80 0.50 -7.28
C ASP A 78 -19.12 1.94 -6.80
N ASP A 79 -20.23 2.49 -7.29
CA ASP A 79 -20.66 3.87 -7.02
C ASP A 79 -20.87 4.17 -5.52
N ARG A 80 -21.10 3.15 -4.71
CA ARG A 80 -21.34 3.27 -3.27
C ARG A 80 -20.06 3.30 -2.46
N SER A 81 -19.08 2.47 -2.75
CA SER A 81 -17.72 2.47 -2.21
C SER A 81 -17.01 1.12 -2.42
N TRP A 82 -15.98 0.85 -1.60
CA TRP A 82 -15.33 -0.45 -1.47
C TRP A 82 -16.29 -1.48 -0.89
N ARG A 83 -16.37 -2.66 -1.49
CA ARG A 83 -17.32 -3.72 -1.17
C ARG A 83 -16.62 -5.02 -0.76
N PHE A 84 -17.35 -5.87 -0.04
CA PHE A 84 -16.81 -7.13 0.50
C PHE A 84 -17.33 -8.36 -0.25
N THR A 85 -17.47 -8.28 -1.57
CA THR A 85 -17.99 -9.38 -2.41
C THR A 85 -17.08 -10.60 -2.46
N LEU A 86 -15.87 -10.47 -1.98
CA LEU A 86 -14.94 -11.58 -1.83
C LEU A 86 -15.28 -12.45 -0.61
N ASP A 87 -16.08 -11.98 0.32
CA ASP A 87 -16.45 -12.67 1.54
C ASP A 87 -17.77 -13.43 1.40
N PRO A 88 -18.01 -14.48 2.20
CA PRO A 88 -19.26 -15.21 2.17
C PRO A 88 -20.48 -14.28 2.38
N GLY A 89 -21.48 -14.40 1.53
CA GLY A 89 -22.66 -13.54 1.58
C GLY A 89 -22.40 -12.07 1.20
N GLY A 90 -21.22 -11.73 0.68
CA GLY A 90 -20.85 -10.37 0.28
C GLY A 90 -20.82 -9.37 1.44
N ARG A 91 -20.36 -9.83 2.60
CA ARG A 91 -20.24 -9.02 3.83
C ARG A 91 -18.91 -9.31 4.53
N ASP A 92 -18.29 -8.29 5.11
CA ASP A 92 -17.18 -8.52 6.03
C ASP A 92 -17.66 -9.35 7.24
N PRO A 93 -16.99 -10.47 7.56
CA PRO A 93 -17.49 -11.39 8.59
C PRO A 93 -17.37 -10.84 10.02
N VAL A 94 -16.57 -9.80 10.26
CA VAL A 94 -16.38 -9.19 11.59
C VAL A 94 -17.27 -7.96 11.75
N LEU A 95 -17.27 -7.06 10.76
CA LEU A 95 -18.06 -5.83 10.81
C LEU A 95 -19.52 -6.03 10.39
N GLY A 96 -19.85 -7.11 9.68
CA GLY A 96 -21.20 -7.38 9.18
C GLY A 96 -21.68 -6.45 8.07
N ILE A 97 -20.82 -5.55 7.57
CA ILE A 97 -21.15 -4.55 6.55
C ILE A 97 -20.91 -5.09 5.13
N ARG A 98 -21.63 -4.56 4.14
CA ARG A 98 -21.44 -4.88 2.71
C ARG A 98 -20.47 -3.93 2.02
N TYR A 99 -20.44 -2.68 2.49
CA TYR A 99 -19.66 -1.59 1.94
C TYR A 99 -18.89 -0.88 3.06
N LEU A 100 -17.65 -0.52 2.80
CA LEU A 100 -16.87 0.29 3.74
C LEU A 100 -17.54 1.64 4.04
N GLY A 101 -18.29 2.19 3.07
CA GLY A 101 -19.07 3.42 3.27
C GLY A 101 -20.02 3.37 4.47
N GLU A 102 -20.51 2.19 4.87
CA GLU A 102 -21.37 2.04 6.05
C GLU A 102 -20.61 2.43 7.36
N ALA A 103 -19.32 2.13 7.46
CA ALA A 103 -18.50 2.54 8.62
C ALA A 103 -18.22 4.05 8.63
N TYR A 104 -18.10 4.68 7.45
CA TYR A 104 -17.98 6.13 7.31
C TYR A 104 -19.28 6.84 7.74
N GLU A 105 -20.43 6.37 7.23
CA GLU A 105 -21.75 6.89 7.63
C GLU A 105 -22.02 6.70 9.13
N ALA A 106 -21.61 5.58 9.72
CA ALA A 106 -21.71 5.34 11.15
C ALA A 106 -20.84 6.30 11.97
N ARG A 107 -19.74 6.80 11.42
CA ARG A 107 -18.88 7.78 12.07
C ARG A 107 -19.44 9.20 11.96
N GLU A 108 -19.80 9.62 10.77
CA GLU A 108 -20.31 10.97 10.48
C GLU A 108 -21.16 10.91 9.20
N PRO A 109 -22.50 10.92 9.34
CA PRO A 109 -23.41 10.88 8.20
C PRO A 109 -23.18 12.05 7.25
N GLY A 110 -23.01 11.74 5.96
CA GLY A 110 -22.79 12.76 4.93
C GLY A 110 -21.43 13.45 4.98
N ALA A 111 -20.44 12.88 5.64
CA ALA A 111 -19.09 13.46 5.74
C ALA A 111 -18.50 13.80 4.36
N PRO A 112 -17.77 14.92 4.25
CA PRO A 112 -17.13 15.30 3.00
C PRO A 112 -15.97 14.35 2.66
N GLY A 113 -15.69 14.21 1.38
CA GLY A 113 -14.64 13.35 0.89
C GLY A 113 -15.18 12.02 0.37
N GLY A 114 -14.30 11.14 -0.05
CA GLY A 114 -14.67 9.80 -0.54
C GLY A 114 -14.31 8.74 0.47
N VAL A 115 -14.91 7.58 0.30
CA VAL A 115 -14.55 6.38 1.05
C VAL A 115 -13.23 5.84 0.50
N SER A 116 -12.19 5.81 1.31
CA SER A 116 -10.83 5.40 0.91
C SER A 116 -10.29 4.27 1.78
N VAL A 117 -9.29 3.57 1.27
CA VAL A 117 -8.49 2.59 1.99
C VAL A 117 -7.01 3.02 1.99
N PRO A 118 -6.23 2.73 3.05
CA PRO A 118 -6.61 1.97 4.24
C PRO A 118 -7.63 2.71 5.09
N ALA A 119 -8.44 1.96 5.82
CA ALA A 119 -9.35 2.48 6.83
C ALA A 119 -9.27 1.63 8.10
N LEU A 120 -9.20 2.27 9.25
CA LEU A 120 -9.24 1.60 10.54
C LEU A 120 -10.62 1.77 11.16
N VAL A 121 -11.28 0.66 11.43
CA VAL A 121 -12.66 0.63 11.97
C VAL A 121 -12.65 0.04 13.37
N ASP A 122 -13.31 0.70 14.31
CA ASP A 122 -13.57 0.21 15.66
C ASP A 122 -14.66 -0.87 15.61
N VAL A 123 -14.30 -2.11 15.90
CA VAL A 123 -15.21 -3.26 15.77
C VAL A 123 -16.44 -3.15 16.69
N PRO A 124 -16.30 -2.76 17.98
CA PRO A 124 -17.45 -2.65 18.87
C PRO A 124 -18.54 -1.67 18.40
N THR A 125 -18.16 -0.58 17.75
CA THR A 125 -19.09 0.46 17.31
C THR A 125 -19.40 0.43 15.82
N GLY A 126 -18.64 -0.29 15.01
CA GLY A 126 -18.71 -0.28 13.56
C GLY A 126 -18.30 1.06 12.91
N ARG A 127 -17.72 1.99 13.70
CA ARG A 127 -17.40 3.34 13.26
C ARG A 127 -15.97 3.42 12.71
N LEU A 128 -15.79 4.19 11.64
CA LEU A 128 -14.46 4.57 11.17
C LEU A 128 -13.71 5.33 12.25
N VAL A 129 -12.46 4.96 12.51
CA VAL A 129 -11.52 5.72 13.36
C VAL A 129 -10.74 6.69 12.48
N THR A 130 -10.01 6.15 11.50
CA THR A 130 -9.13 6.94 10.64
C THR A 130 -9.00 6.35 9.24
N ASN A 131 -8.79 7.22 8.25
CA ASN A 131 -8.31 6.90 6.92
C ASN A 131 -7.03 7.67 6.58
N ASP A 132 -6.32 8.15 7.60
CA ASP A 132 -5.04 8.85 7.41
C ASP A 132 -3.91 7.86 7.13
N TYR A 133 -3.78 7.51 5.85
CA TYR A 133 -2.76 6.58 5.35
C TYR A 133 -1.32 7.09 5.54
N GLN A 134 -1.12 8.37 5.77
CA GLN A 134 0.20 8.96 6.02
C GLN A 134 0.68 8.67 7.45
N ARG A 135 -0.24 8.71 8.40
CA ARG A 135 0.06 8.57 9.82
C ARG A 135 -0.09 7.14 10.32
N LEU A 136 -1.04 6.38 9.76
CA LEU A 136 -1.41 5.07 10.26
C LEU A 136 -0.21 4.12 10.42
N THR A 137 0.70 4.03 9.45
CA THR A 137 1.85 3.12 9.53
C THR A 137 2.88 3.55 10.56
N LEU A 138 3.07 4.86 10.73
CA LEU A 138 3.92 5.40 11.80
C LEU A 138 3.32 5.09 13.17
N ASP A 139 2.00 5.19 13.33
CA ASP A 139 1.33 4.83 14.59
C ASP A 139 1.45 3.33 14.87
N LEU A 140 1.29 2.46 13.85
CA LEU A 140 1.54 1.03 14.00
C LEU A 140 2.98 0.75 14.48
N ALA A 141 3.96 1.51 13.99
CA ALA A 141 5.37 1.34 14.34
C ALA A 141 5.72 1.90 15.73
N THR A 142 5.04 2.96 16.20
CA THR A 142 5.47 3.69 17.41
C THR A 142 4.51 3.59 18.59
N GLU A 143 3.20 3.49 18.35
CA GLU A 143 2.18 3.46 19.40
C GLU A 143 1.77 2.02 19.77
N TRP A 144 1.90 1.06 18.82
CA TRP A 144 1.47 -0.34 19.00
C TRP A 144 2.59 -1.26 19.47
N THR A 145 3.71 -0.73 19.95
CA THR A 145 4.94 -1.48 20.27
C THR A 145 4.73 -2.60 21.30
N ALA A 146 3.81 -2.42 22.26
CA ALA A 146 3.47 -3.45 23.25
C ALA A 146 2.80 -4.70 22.64
N LEU A 147 2.30 -4.61 21.41
CA LEU A 147 1.66 -5.70 20.67
C LEU A 147 2.52 -6.24 19.52
N HIS A 148 3.73 -5.69 19.34
CA HIS A 148 4.65 -6.21 18.34
C HIS A 148 5.11 -7.62 18.71
N ARG A 149 5.34 -8.45 17.69
CA ARG A 149 5.98 -9.75 17.89
C ARG A 149 7.40 -9.59 18.44
N GLU A 150 7.88 -10.60 19.11
CA GLU A 150 9.30 -10.67 19.47
C GLU A 150 10.19 -10.67 18.21
N GLY A 151 11.24 -9.87 18.21
CA GLY A 151 12.14 -9.68 17.06
C GLY A 151 11.51 -8.93 15.88
N ALA A 152 10.45 -8.14 16.10
CA ALA A 152 9.97 -7.20 15.09
C ALA A 152 11.02 -6.13 14.78
N PRO A 153 11.19 -5.71 13.52
CA PRO A 153 12.10 -4.62 13.18
C PRO A 153 11.56 -3.29 13.71
N ASP A 154 12.47 -2.36 14.06
CA ASP A 154 12.09 -0.95 14.24
C ASP A 154 12.03 -0.28 12.87
N LEU A 155 10.82 0.01 12.40
CA LEU A 155 10.59 0.64 11.09
C LEU A 155 10.79 2.17 11.13
N TYR A 156 10.90 2.76 12.32
CA TYR A 156 11.00 4.21 12.48
C TYR A 156 11.91 4.57 13.67
N PRO A 157 13.19 4.12 13.65
CA PRO A 157 14.15 4.30 14.75
C PRO A 157 14.39 5.78 15.03
N ALA A 158 14.46 6.12 16.33
CA ALA A 158 14.44 7.50 16.81
C ALA A 158 15.59 8.37 16.28
N ASP A 159 16.76 7.77 16.13
CA ASP A 159 17.99 8.41 15.66
C ASP A 159 18.05 8.64 14.15
N LEU A 160 17.17 7.97 13.38
CA LEU A 160 17.11 8.10 11.93
C LEU A 160 15.85 8.83 11.43
N ARG A 161 14.98 9.29 12.33
CA ARG A 161 13.65 9.87 11.96
C ARG A 161 13.74 11.04 11.00
N ASP A 162 14.67 11.95 11.24
CA ASP A 162 14.82 13.14 10.40
C ASP A 162 15.19 12.75 8.96
N GLU A 163 16.12 11.80 8.76
CA GLU A 163 16.48 11.31 7.41
C GLU A 163 15.34 10.49 6.80
N ILE A 164 14.64 9.66 7.59
CA ILE A 164 13.48 8.90 7.13
C ILE A 164 12.38 9.85 6.66
N ASP A 165 12.06 10.87 7.42
CA ASP A 165 11.01 11.85 7.08
C ASP A 165 11.34 12.63 5.82
N GLU A 166 12.60 13.06 5.64
CA GLU A 166 13.08 13.73 4.43
C GLU A 166 12.89 12.81 3.20
N VAL A 167 13.39 11.58 3.26
CA VAL A 167 13.27 10.61 2.16
C VAL A 167 11.80 10.28 1.89
N MET A 168 10.99 10.10 2.93
CA MET A 168 9.55 9.84 2.76
C MET A 168 8.83 11.00 2.09
N ALA A 169 9.16 12.25 2.43
CA ALA A 169 8.56 13.43 1.82
C ALA A 169 8.88 13.51 0.33
N GLU A 170 10.14 13.30 -0.03
CA GLU A 170 10.61 13.29 -1.42
C GLU A 170 9.97 12.16 -2.24
N VAL A 171 9.96 10.94 -1.69
CA VAL A 171 9.32 9.76 -2.31
C VAL A 171 7.81 9.98 -2.47
N TYR A 172 7.16 10.56 -1.47
CA TYR A 172 5.73 10.86 -1.52
C TYR A 172 5.40 11.84 -2.63
N GLU A 173 6.10 12.96 -2.68
CA GLU A 173 5.81 14.02 -3.63
C GLU A 173 6.13 13.60 -5.06
N ASP A 174 7.34 13.13 -5.32
CA ASP A 174 7.81 12.92 -6.67
C ASP A 174 7.45 11.54 -7.25
N VAL A 175 7.38 10.49 -6.43
CA VAL A 175 7.14 9.12 -6.88
C VAL A 175 5.72 8.67 -6.59
N ASN A 176 5.34 8.57 -5.30
CA ASN A 176 4.04 8.00 -4.94
C ASN A 176 2.86 8.81 -5.50
N ASN A 177 2.87 10.14 -5.38
CA ASN A 177 1.89 11.02 -6.01
C ASN A 177 2.25 11.36 -7.47
N GLY A 178 3.54 11.38 -7.80
CA GLY A 178 4.02 11.72 -9.14
C GLY A 178 3.40 10.85 -10.23
N VAL A 179 3.34 9.53 -10.02
CA VAL A 179 2.72 8.59 -10.97
C VAL A 179 1.22 8.88 -11.17
N TYR A 180 0.52 9.31 -10.12
CA TYR A 180 -0.90 9.71 -10.22
C TYR A 180 -1.06 11.07 -10.91
N ARG A 181 -0.16 12.03 -10.62
CA ARG A 181 -0.16 13.31 -11.34
C ARG A 181 0.06 13.12 -12.84
N ALA A 182 0.95 12.19 -13.22
CA ALA A 182 1.15 11.84 -14.62
C ALA A 182 -0.09 11.12 -15.20
N GLY A 183 -0.58 10.10 -14.52
CA GLY A 183 -1.66 9.24 -15.01
C GLY A 183 -2.99 9.96 -15.18
N PHE A 184 -3.33 10.89 -14.30
CA PHE A 184 -4.57 11.67 -14.32
C PHE A 184 -4.43 13.06 -14.94
N ALA A 185 -3.25 13.41 -15.48
CA ALA A 185 -3.09 14.66 -16.20
C ALA A 185 -4.00 14.71 -17.44
N THR A 186 -4.66 15.85 -17.65
CA THR A 186 -5.49 16.12 -18.83
C THR A 186 -4.83 17.08 -19.80
N GLY A 187 -3.64 17.59 -19.45
CA GLY A 187 -2.82 18.47 -20.28
C GLY A 187 -1.43 17.89 -20.53
N GLN A 188 -0.90 18.08 -21.74
CA GLN A 188 0.43 17.56 -22.11
C GLN A 188 1.54 18.16 -21.25
N LYS A 189 1.46 19.45 -20.90
CA LYS A 189 2.46 20.12 -20.06
C LYS A 189 2.49 19.56 -18.63
N GLU A 190 1.32 19.35 -18.03
CA GLU A 190 1.18 18.82 -16.69
C GLU A 190 1.65 17.36 -16.62
N TYR A 191 1.30 16.55 -17.65
CA TYR A 191 1.81 15.20 -17.79
C TYR A 191 3.34 15.16 -17.89
N ALA A 192 3.91 15.95 -18.80
CA ALA A 192 5.37 15.96 -19.02
C ALA A 192 6.11 16.34 -17.73
N ALA A 193 5.69 17.40 -17.04
CA ALA A 193 6.32 17.83 -15.80
C ALA A 193 6.23 16.78 -14.69
N ALA A 194 5.08 16.12 -14.55
CA ALA A 194 4.90 15.05 -13.56
C ALA A 194 5.76 13.82 -13.90
N CYS A 195 5.77 13.41 -15.17
CA CYS A 195 6.55 12.26 -15.63
C CYS A 195 8.07 12.51 -15.46
N GLU A 196 8.56 13.70 -15.84
CA GLU A 196 9.95 14.10 -15.62
C GLU A 196 10.33 14.09 -14.13
N GLY A 197 9.46 14.59 -13.26
CA GLY A 197 9.66 14.56 -11.80
C GLY A 197 9.81 13.15 -11.27
N VAL A 198 8.92 12.21 -11.69
CA VAL A 198 9.01 10.80 -11.34
C VAL A 198 10.37 10.21 -11.70
N PHE A 199 10.78 10.34 -12.97
CA PHE A 199 12.01 9.70 -13.43
C PHE A 199 13.26 10.33 -12.85
N ARG A 200 13.31 11.65 -12.71
CA ARG A 200 14.40 12.34 -12.01
C ARG A 200 14.56 11.81 -10.57
N ARG A 201 13.46 11.65 -9.83
CA ARG A 201 13.52 11.10 -8.47
C ARG A 201 13.97 9.65 -8.46
N LEU A 202 13.49 8.82 -9.39
CA LEU A 202 13.93 7.43 -9.52
C LEU A 202 15.44 7.33 -9.84
N GLU A 203 15.98 8.24 -10.65
CA GLU A 203 17.41 8.33 -10.92
C GLU A 203 18.21 8.65 -9.65
N LEU A 204 17.80 9.69 -8.88
CA LEU A 204 18.43 10.04 -7.60
C LEU A 204 18.34 8.90 -6.56
N LEU A 205 17.22 8.20 -6.50
CA LEU A 205 17.08 7.01 -5.63
C LEU A 205 17.97 5.86 -6.10
N SER A 206 18.17 5.69 -7.40
CA SER A 206 19.11 4.71 -7.95
C SER A 206 20.55 5.03 -7.55
N GLU A 207 20.96 6.30 -7.62
CA GLU A 207 22.28 6.75 -7.15
C GLU A 207 22.44 6.50 -5.65
N ARG A 208 21.42 6.86 -4.84
CA ARG A 208 21.42 6.61 -3.39
C ARG A 208 21.57 5.13 -3.05
N LEU A 209 20.91 4.24 -3.78
CA LEU A 209 20.87 2.81 -3.56
C LEU A 209 22.04 2.04 -4.21
N ALA A 210 22.89 2.68 -5.00
CA ALA A 210 24.01 2.01 -5.67
C ALA A 210 25.05 1.44 -4.69
N GLY A 211 25.27 2.11 -3.56
CA GLY A 211 26.24 1.72 -2.52
C GLY A 211 25.63 1.33 -1.16
N ARG A 212 24.31 1.26 -1.02
CA ARG A 212 23.61 0.89 0.21
C ARG A 212 22.40 0.03 -0.08
N ARG A 213 22.09 -0.92 0.79
CA ARG A 213 21.04 -1.89 0.59
C ARG A 213 19.65 -1.27 0.74
N TYR A 214 19.46 -0.38 1.72
CA TYR A 214 18.19 0.28 2.07
C TYR A 214 18.27 1.80 1.92
N LEU A 215 17.12 2.47 1.91
CA LEU A 215 17.05 3.92 1.72
C LEU A 215 17.68 4.71 2.87
N VAL A 216 17.50 4.25 4.10
CA VAL A 216 18.04 4.90 5.30
C VAL A 216 18.60 3.84 6.24
N GLY A 217 19.84 4.04 6.71
CA GLY A 217 20.51 3.08 7.57
C GLY A 217 20.79 1.72 6.93
N ASP A 218 20.95 0.70 7.77
CA ASP A 218 21.34 -0.66 7.38
C ASP A 218 20.21 -1.70 7.53
N THR A 219 18.98 -1.24 7.78
CA THR A 219 17.78 -2.06 7.98
C THR A 219 16.61 -1.50 7.17
N ILE A 220 15.57 -2.29 6.99
CA ILE A 220 14.31 -1.80 6.40
C ILE A 220 13.67 -0.76 7.32
N THR A 221 13.26 0.36 6.74
CA THR A 221 12.54 1.43 7.42
C THR A 221 11.21 1.72 6.72
N GLU A 222 10.41 2.59 7.32
CA GLU A 222 9.15 3.08 6.72
C GLU A 222 9.39 3.71 5.33
N ALA A 223 10.57 4.29 5.08
CA ALA A 223 10.92 4.83 3.76
C ALA A 223 10.93 3.74 2.67
N ASP A 224 11.50 2.57 2.98
CA ASP A 224 11.53 1.42 2.06
C ASP A 224 10.13 0.87 1.80
N VAL A 225 9.30 0.76 2.85
CA VAL A 225 7.89 0.35 2.73
C VAL A 225 7.15 1.27 1.78
N ARG A 226 7.31 2.59 1.91
CA ARG A 226 6.61 3.58 1.07
C ARG A 226 7.05 3.59 -0.38
N LEU A 227 8.34 3.44 -0.64
CA LEU A 227 8.84 3.36 -2.01
C LEU A 227 8.42 2.05 -2.68
N PHE A 228 8.56 0.92 -1.99
CA PHE A 228 8.24 -0.40 -2.53
C PHE A 228 6.82 -0.47 -3.09
N THR A 229 5.84 0.08 -2.39
CA THR A 229 4.44 0.00 -2.83
C THR A 229 4.17 0.61 -4.20
N THR A 230 4.97 1.62 -4.61
CA THR A 230 4.93 2.17 -5.97
C THR A 230 5.77 1.33 -6.94
N LEU A 231 6.98 0.94 -6.55
CA LEU A 231 7.87 0.18 -7.45
C LEU A 231 7.26 -1.16 -7.87
N VAL A 232 6.63 -1.90 -6.94
CA VAL A 232 6.00 -3.19 -7.25
C VAL A 232 4.84 -3.08 -8.26
N ARG A 233 4.23 -1.90 -8.39
CA ARG A 233 3.16 -1.60 -9.34
C ARG A 233 3.66 -0.96 -10.64
N PHE A 234 4.95 -0.60 -10.70
CA PHE A 234 5.44 0.28 -11.76
C PHE A 234 5.23 -0.29 -13.15
N ASP A 235 5.81 -1.43 -13.45
CA ASP A 235 5.70 -2.07 -14.77
C ASP A 235 4.30 -2.65 -15.03
N ALA A 236 3.61 -3.10 -13.96
CA ALA A 236 2.29 -3.70 -14.09
C ALA A 236 1.20 -2.68 -14.47
N VAL A 237 1.30 -1.44 -13.96
CA VAL A 237 0.26 -0.43 -14.16
C VAL A 237 0.79 0.97 -14.47
N TYR A 238 1.77 1.51 -13.75
CA TYR A 238 2.16 2.91 -13.94
C TYR A 238 2.86 3.17 -15.28
N HIS A 239 3.68 2.24 -15.73
CA HIS A 239 4.35 2.35 -17.02
C HIS A 239 3.35 2.41 -18.18
N GLY A 240 2.42 1.48 -18.27
CA GLY A 240 1.44 1.42 -19.36
C GLY A 240 0.24 2.32 -19.13
N HIS A 241 -0.51 2.08 -18.05
CA HIS A 241 -1.79 2.71 -17.76
C HIS A 241 -1.64 4.22 -17.48
N PHE A 242 -0.66 4.61 -16.66
CA PHE A 242 -0.38 6.01 -16.33
C PHE A 242 0.65 6.68 -17.26
N LYS A 243 1.17 5.94 -18.22
CA LYS A 243 2.13 6.45 -19.23
C LYS A 243 3.45 6.95 -18.62
N CYS A 244 3.84 6.46 -17.42
CA CYS A 244 5.15 6.70 -16.85
C CYS A 244 6.18 5.78 -17.55
N ASN A 245 6.44 6.01 -18.84
CA ASN A 245 7.03 5.03 -19.73
C ASN A 245 8.35 5.45 -20.40
N ARG A 246 9.14 6.27 -19.72
CA ARG A 246 10.51 6.60 -20.18
C ARG A 246 11.38 5.33 -20.20
N TRP A 247 11.27 4.50 -19.15
CA TRP A 247 11.85 3.16 -19.03
C TRP A 247 11.03 2.33 -18.04
N LYS A 248 11.18 1.01 -18.08
CA LYS A 248 10.55 0.07 -17.14
C LYS A 248 11.41 -0.08 -15.90
N LEU A 249 10.80 -0.40 -14.75
CA LEU A 249 11.56 -0.74 -13.54
C LEU A 249 12.59 -1.86 -13.80
N THR A 250 12.22 -2.85 -14.62
CA THR A 250 13.09 -3.95 -15.04
C THR A 250 14.30 -3.52 -15.86
N GLU A 251 14.31 -2.32 -16.42
CA GLU A 251 15.43 -1.74 -17.19
C GLU A 251 16.39 -0.93 -16.31
N GLY A 252 16.01 -0.62 -15.07
CA GLY A 252 16.82 0.10 -14.08
C GLY A 252 17.53 -0.86 -13.12
N PRO A 253 18.80 -1.26 -13.35
CA PRO A 253 19.42 -2.39 -12.66
C PRO A 253 19.45 -2.26 -11.14
N VAL A 254 19.73 -1.07 -10.61
CA VAL A 254 19.80 -0.82 -9.16
C VAL A 254 18.40 -0.88 -8.52
N LEU A 255 17.44 -0.15 -9.08
CA LEU A 255 16.07 -0.13 -8.54
C LEU A 255 15.37 -1.47 -8.73
N TRP A 256 15.64 -2.17 -9.83
CA TRP A 256 15.11 -3.51 -10.04
C TRP A 256 15.68 -4.53 -9.05
N ALA A 257 16.98 -4.50 -8.78
CA ALA A 257 17.59 -5.33 -7.76
C ALA A 257 17.04 -5.02 -6.36
N TYR A 258 16.91 -3.73 -6.01
CA TYR A 258 16.32 -3.28 -4.76
C TYR A 258 14.86 -3.73 -4.60
N SER A 259 14.08 -3.60 -5.65
CA SER A 259 12.67 -4.02 -5.62
C SER A 259 12.51 -5.52 -5.41
N ARG A 260 13.40 -6.32 -6.01
CA ARG A 260 13.44 -7.79 -5.82
C ARG A 260 13.90 -8.18 -4.44
N ASP A 261 14.90 -7.50 -3.88
CA ASP A 261 15.36 -7.71 -2.51
C ASP A 261 14.19 -7.53 -1.51
N LEU A 262 13.48 -6.43 -1.61
CA LEU A 262 12.30 -6.21 -0.78
C LEU A 262 11.18 -7.22 -1.10
N PHE A 263 10.89 -7.50 -2.37
CA PHE A 263 9.84 -8.45 -2.74
C PHE A 263 10.09 -9.86 -2.18
N GLN A 264 11.34 -10.30 -2.18
CA GLN A 264 11.76 -11.61 -1.65
C GLN A 264 11.91 -11.62 -0.12
N THR A 265 11.91 -10.45 0.51
CA THR A 265 11.91 -10.32 1.96
C THR A 265 10.51 -10.65 2.52
N ALA A 266 10.45 -11.55 3.51
CA ALA A 266 9.20 -11.92 4.17
C ALA A 266 8.49 -10.67 4.75
N GLY A 267 7.21 -10.54 4.50
CA GLY A 267 6.39 -9.39 4.87
C GLY A 267 6.13 -8.40 3.73
N PHE A 268 6.80 -8.55 2.58
CA PHE A 268 6.60 -7.71 1.40
C PHE A 268 5.90 -8.44 0.26
N GLY A 269 6.58 -9.32 -0.47
CA GLY A 269 6.02 -9.97 -1.64
C GLY A 269 4.86 -10.91 -1.32
N ASP A 270 4.83 -11.49 -0.13
CA ASP A 270 3.73 -12.30 0.40
C ASP A 270 2.43 -11.49 0.65
N THR A 271 2.50 -10.16 0.59
CA THR A 271 1.34 -9.26 0.68
C THR A 271 0.84 -8.77 -0.69
N VAL A 272 1.55 -9.03 -1.77
CA VAL A 272 1.27 -8.50 -3.12
C VAL A 272 0.30 -9.41 -3.88
N ASP A 273 -0.69 -8.79 -4.52
CA ASP A 273 -1.63 -9.44 -5.43
C ASP A 273 -1.69 -8.68 -6.75
N PHE A 274 -0.99 -9.18 -7.76
CA PHE A 274 -0.94 -8.55 -9.08
C PHE A 274 -2.26 -8.62 -9.85
N ASP A 275 -3.12 -9.63 -9.60
CA ASP A 275 -4.45 -9.70 -10.20
C ASP A 275 -5.31 -8.55 -9.68
N HIS A 276 -5.38 -8.37 -8.36
CA HIS A 276 -6.11 -7.26 -7.76
C HIS A 276 -5.58 -5.91 -8.24
N ILE A 277 -4.25 -5.73 -8.30
CA ILE A 277 -3.61 -4.51 -8.80
C ILE A 277 -4.07 -4.22 -10.23
N LYS A 278 -3.85 -5.15 -11.16
CA LYS A 278 -4.17 -4.94 -12.57
C LYS A 278 -5.66 -4.72 -12.79
N ARG A 279 -6.52 -5.55 -12.21
CA ARG A 279 -7.96 -5.41 -12.35
C ARG A 279 -8.45 -4.05 -11.87
N HIS A 280 -8.02 -3.60 -10.70
CA HIS A 280 -8.43 -2.30 -10.19
C HIS A 280 -8.07 -1.16 -11.16
N TYR A 281 -6.77 -1.02 -11.48
CA TYR A 281 -6.33 0.10 -12.31
C TYR A 281 -6.97 0.10 -13.69
N TYR A 282 -7.05 -1.05 -14.35
CA TYR A 282 -7.54 -1.11 -15.72
C TYR A 282 -9.07 -1.14 -15.85
N GLN A 283 -9.81 -1.57 -14.82
CA GLN A 283 -11.27 -1.64 -14.87
C GLN A 283 -11.97 -0.50 -14.14
N VAL A 284 -11.32 0.13 -13.15
CA VAL A 284 -11.94 1.23 -12.39
C VAL A 284 -11.66 2.60 -13.03
N HIS A 285 -10.46 2.82 -13.59
CA HIS A 285 -10.11 4.09 -14.21
C HIS A 285 -10.61 4.18 -15.66
N THR A 286 -11.93 4.15 -15.84
CA THR A 286 -12.60 4.12 -17.16
C THR A 286 -12.31 5.34 -18.04
N GLY A 287 -11.95 6.47 -17.45
CA GLY A 287 -11.52 7.64 -18.23
C GLY A 287 -10.12 7.52 -18.85
N ILE A 288 -9.28 6.61 -18.33
CA ILE A 288 -7.96 6.30 -18.91
C ILE A 288 -8.07 5.07 -19.82
N ASN A 289 -8.83 4.06 -19.37
CA ASN A 289 -9.04 2.78 -20.07
C ASN A 289 -10.54 2.49 -20.24
N PRO A 290 -11.22 3.12 -21.20
CA PRO A 290 -12.67 3.02 -21.34
C PRO A 290 -13.17 1.62 -21.72
N THR A 291 -12.30 0.78 -22.28
CA THR A 291 -12.64 -0.61 -22.66
C THR A 291 -12.65 -1.58 -21.49
N GLY A 292 -12.02 -1.22 -20.35
CA GLY A 292 -11.85 -2.10 -19.21
C GLY A 292 -10.94 -3.31 -19.46
N ILE A 293 -10.22 -3.34 -20.59
CA ILE A 293 -9.30 -4.43 -20.92
C ILE A 293 -8.14 -4.44 -19.92
N VAL A 294 -7.90 -5.60 -19.30
CA VAL A 294 -6.75 -5.85 -18.42
C VAL A 294 -5.63 -6.47 -19.26
N PRO A 295 -4.42 -5.84 -19.36
CA PRO A 295 -3.32 -6.37 -20.16
C PRO A 295 -2.84 -7.73 -19.65
N LEU A 296 -2.34 -8.60 -20.52
CA LEU A 296 -1.74 -9.89 -20.14
C LEU A 296 -0.41 -9.69 -19.40
N GLY A 297 0.46 -8.84 -19.91
CA GLY A 297 1.76 -8.51 -19.30
C GLY A 297 1.66 -7.59 -18.07
N PRO A 298 2.83 -7.25 -17.49
CA PRO A 298 4.17 -7.72 -17.86
C PRO A 298 4.44 -9.16 -17.41
N ASP A 299 5.55 -9.75 -17.88
CA ASP A 299 6.09 -10.98 -17.28
C ASP A 299 6.55 -10.68 -15.85
N LEU A 300 6.03 -11.45 -14.89
CA LEU A 300 6.29 -11.28 -13.47
C LEU A 300 7.30 -12.28 -12.91
N SER A 301 7.81 -13.20 -13.75
CA SER A 301 8.73 -14.26 -13.31
C SER A 301 10.04 -13.72 -12.74
N GLY A 302 10.48 -12.54 -13.22
CA GLY A 302 11.69 -11.87 -12.77
C GLY A 302 11.72 -11.47 -11.30
N TRP A 303 10.57 -11.34 -10.62
CA TRP A 303 10.51 -10.95 -9.22
C TRP A 303 11.20 -11.93 -8.25
N LEU A 304 11.31 -13.21 -8.63
CA LEU A 304 11.93 -14.26 -7.82
C LEU A 304 13.37 -14.59 -8.24
N THR A 305 13.94 -13.85 -9.21
CA THR A 305 15.35 -14.04 -9.59
C THR A 305 16.29 -13.37 -8.58
N SER A 306 17.52 -13.88 -8.46
CA SER A 306 18.53 -13.36 -7.52
C SER A 306 18.74 -11.85 -7.72
N HIS A 307 18.84 -11.10 -6.64
CA HIS A 307 19.04 -9.65 -6.65
C HIS A 307 20.47 -9.21 -6.32
N GLY A 308 21.26 -10.05 -5.60
CA GLY A 308 22.65 -9.78 -5.26
C GLY A 308 22.90 -8.62 -4.30
N ARG A 309 21.86 -8.06 -3.67
CA ARG A 309 21.99 -6.86 -2.80
C ARG A 309 22.47 -7.20 -1.39
N GLU A 310 22.43 -8.46 -0.99
CA GLU A 310 23.04 -8.96 0.24
C GLU A 310 24.54 -8.66 0.32
N GLU A 311 25.21 -8.52 -0.82
CA GLU A 311 26.63 -8.15 -0.93
C GLU A 311 26.92 -6.71 -0.46
N LEU A 312 25.91 -5.84 -0.46
CA LEU A 312 26.02 -4.48 0.05
C LEU A 312 25.96 -4.39 1.59
N GLY A 313 25.81 -5.54 2.27
CA GLY A 313 25.62 -5.58 3.71
C GLY A 313 24.20 -5.21 4.13
N GLY A 314 24.04 -4.82 5.41
CA GLY A 314 22.74 -4.55 6.00
C GLY A 314 21.93 -5.82 6.30
N ARG A 315 21.00 -5.71 7.23
CA ARG A 315 20.12 -6.80 7.66
C ARG A 315 18.66 -6.37 7.59
N PRO A 316 17.78 -7.06 6.84
CA PRO A 316 16.39 -6.62 6.64
C PRO A 316 15.67 -6.27 7.93
N PHE A 317 15.89 -7.03 8.99
CA PHE A 317 15.20 -6.90 10.27
C PHE A 317 16.10 -6.40 11.41
N GLY A 318 17.29 -5.88 11.09
CA GLY A 318 18.28 -5.46 12.10
C GLY A 318 18.71 -6.62 13.00
N ASP A 319 18.60 -6.44 14.32
CA ASP A 319 18.83 -7.50 15.31
C ASP A 319 17.60 -8.41 15.49
N GLY A 320 16.50 -8.12 14.84
CA GLY A 320 15.29 -8.90 14.87
C GLY A 320 15.30 -10.13 13.95
N SER A 321 14.14 -10.63 13.64
CA SER A 321 13.93 -11.84 12.83
C SER A 321 12.84 -11.62 11.79
N PRO A 322 12.76 -12.43 10.70
CA PRO A 322 11.68 -12.36 9.75
C PRO A 322 10.34 -12.73 10.42
N PRO A 323 9.21 -12.19 9.92
CA PRO A 323 7.90 -12.69 10.33
C PRO A 323 7.74 -14.16 9.95
N GLY A 324 6.98 -14.91 10.75
CA GLY A 324 6.69 -16.33 10.49
C GLY A 324 5.99 -16.54 9.14
N PRO A 325 5.67 -17.78 8.74
CA PRO A 325 4.94 -18.03 7.51
C PRO A 325 3.55 -17.38 7.54
N VAL A 326 3.06 -17.03 6.36
CA VAL A 326 1.69 -16.51 6.20
C VAL A 326 0.69 -17.57 6.64
N ARG A 327 -0.25 -17.22 7.51
CA ARG A 327 -1.29 -18.14 8.01
C ARG A 327 -2.43 -18.24 7.00
N GLU A 328 -2.93 -19.44 6.75
CA GLU A 328 -4.13 -19.63 5.93
C GLU A 328 -5.34 -18.96 6.60
N GLY A 329 -6.16 -18.27 5.81
CA GLY A 329 -7.38 -17.61 6.28
C GLY A 329 -7.16 -16.40 7.20
N GLU A 330 -5.92 -15.93 7.36
CA GLU A 330 -5.58 -14.82 8.24
C GLU A 330 -6.35 -13.52 7.91
N ASP A 331 -6.63 -13.30 6.64
CA ASP A 331 -7.35 -12.11 6.19
C ASP A 331 -8.87 -12.19 6.42
N VAL A 332 -9.41 -13.44 6.44
CA VAL A 332 -10.83 -13.70 6.62
C VAL A 332 -10.99 -14.97 7.47
N PRO A 333 -11.19 -14.87 8.78
CA PRO A 333 -11.40 -16.02 9.64
C PRO A 333 -12.50 -16.94 9.10
N GLY A 334 -12.17 -18.23 8.91
CA GLY A 334 -13.12 -19.26 8.50
C GLY A 334 -13.39 -19.38 6.99
N THR A 335 -12.74 -18.65 6.12
CA THR A 335 -13.01 -18.72 4.66
C THR A 335 -12.08 -19.65 3.89
N GLY A 336 -10.99 -20.13 4.48
CA GLY A 336 -10.05 -21.05 3.84
C GLY A 336 -9.48 -20.54 2.50
N ARG A 337 -9.40 -19.25 2.28
CA ARG A 337 -8.85 -18.69 1.04
C ARG A 337 -7.39 -19.05 0.92
N PRO A 338 -6.98 -19.80 -0.14
CA PRO A 338 -5.57 -19.99 -0.39
C PRO A 338 -4.94 -18.64 -0.72
N ARG A 339 -3.97 -18.20 0.05
CA ARG A 339 -3.07 -17.14 -0.37
C ARG A 339 -2.19 -17.67 -1.49
N PRO A 340 -1.82 -16.85 -2.49
CA PRO A 340 -0.72 -17.22 -3.35
C PRO A 340 0.48 -17.44 -2.42
N SER A 341 0.95 -18.68 -2.32
CA SER A 341 2.26 -18.98 -1.72
C SER A 341 3.29 -18.09 -2.41
N ALA A 342 4.37 -17.70 -1.73
CA ALA A 342 5.47 -16.92 -2.30
C ALA A 342 6.05 -17.53 -3.61
N GLY A 343 5.64 -18.75 -3.97
CA GLY A 343 5.96 -19.46 -5.22
C GLY A 343 4.86 -19.47 -6.28
N SER A 344 3.66 -18.90 -6.03
CA SER A 344 2.62 -18.87 -7.06
C SER A 344 2.32 -17.43 -7.50
N LEU A 345 3.24 -16.87 -8.29
CA LEU A 345 2.86 -15.85 -9.25
C LEU A 345 1.79 -16.49 -10.15
N ARG A 346 0.50 -16.24 -9.86
CA ARG A 346 -0.57 -16.69 -10.75
C ARG A 346 -0.34 -15.99 -12.08
N MET A 347 0.25 -16.74 -13.01
CA MET A 347 0.23 -16.35 -14.41
C MET A 347 -1.23 -16.40 -14.85
N CYS A 348 -1.76 -15.28 -15.34
CA CYS A 348 -3.01 -15.28 -16.10
C CYS A 348 -2.78 -16.22 -17.31
N ARG A 349 -3.48 -17.35 -17.34
CA ARG A 349 -3.66 -18.13 -18.57
C ARG A 349 -4.77 -17.49 -19.39
#